data_969e46a37c28011f8605e7dc68a63acb
#
_entry.id   969e46a37c28011f8605e7dc68a63acb
#
_cell.length_a   1.000
_cell.length_b   1.000
_cell.length_c   1.000
_cell.angle_alpha   90.00
_cell.angle_beta   90.00
_cell.angle_gamma   90.00
#
_symmetry.space_group_name_H-M   'P 1'
#
loop_
_entity.id
_entity.type
_entity.pdbx_description
1 polymer ?
#
loop_
_entity_poly.entity_id
_entity_poly.type
_entity_poly.pdbx_seq_one_letter_code
_entity_poly.pdbx_strand_id
1 'polypeptide(L)'
;MLLLLRQACISTPANSEAPTLEMPLSLSSRLEPPSEEWVHPLCGSNCESECDSVKDHFGTSITELTGLSMPYWHRSTRPSLSTPDASVTTGLIVLHGAEREGEGYLCAMHAGVRKRLVTDEDQVLVVAPNVLLPEDSPAPNELYWDNHYWDRGDDSTANASASVPLFRVLDEMVEAMMDKDSYPHLTRIVLIGHSAGGKTIQRLALTSTLEPRAGVTISYFVANPGSVAYLAPVRPNLVDRSSACDATTLLTHQWSFALPVPIDGCEVDSLYDDWPEGLSARKSTPAYIAERQPGDMRRAYLERDVTYLSSSKDVCPCIESFDGTNCSVADPVHHQCSLQGSCHMEIIHAFAQHVALLHNQMAEAGTCEFCMTQPPVHRLVPVPGIGHDGCALLQSNEALAAIFPEAPGNRY
;
A
#
# COMPACT_ATOMS: atom_id res chain seq x y z
N MET A 1 28.63 -22.82 45.35
CA MET A 1 28.33 -22.18 46.64
C MET A 1 27.36 -21.05 46.34
N LEU A 2 26.11 -21.32 46.69
CA LEU A 2 24.93 -20.43 46.47
C LEU A 2 25.00 -19.18 47.33
N LEU A 3 24.52 -18.07 46.83
CA LEU A 3 23.87 -17.07 47.67
C LEU A 3 22.71 -16.41 46.89
N LEU A 4 21.50 -16.81 47.25
CA LEU A 4 20.23 -16.19 46.95
C LEU A 4 20.06 -14.91 47.78
N LEU A 5 19.75 -13.80 47.16
CA LEU A 5 19.17 -12.63 47.84
C LEU A 5 17.74 -12.42 47.37
N ARG A 6 16.82 -12.83 48.17
CA ARG A 6 15.40 -12.41 48.09
C ARG A 6 15.26 -11.01 48.72
N GLN A 7 14.72 -10.05 48.00
CA GLN A 7 14.22 -8.84 48.60
C GLN A 7 12.69 -8.91 48.63
N ALA A 8 12.15 -8.78 49.84
CA ALA A 8 10.72 -8.80 50.14
C ALA A 8 10.11 -7.42 49.91
N CYS A 9 8.98 -7.40 49.24
CA CYS A 9 8.10 -6.22 49.17
C CYS A 9 7.32 -6.12 50.51
N ILE A 10 7.48 -4.99 51.17
CA ILE A 10 6.69 -4.63 52.38
C ILE A 10 5.46 -3.87 51.88
N SER A 11 4.29 -4.43 52.14
CA SER A 11 2.99 -3.78 51.96
C SER A 11 2.64 -2.94 53.18
N THR A 12 2.32 -1.67 52.97
CA THR A 12 1.66 -0.81 53.98
C THR A 12 0.17 -0.61 53.62
N PRO A 13 -0.73 -0.62 54.57
CA PRO A 13 -2.14 -0.45 54.31
C PRO A 13 -2.53 1.02 54.20
N ALA A 14 -3.34 1.37 53.20
CA ALA A 14 -3.97 2.66 53.08
C ALA A 14 -5.41 2.58 53.64
N ASN A 15 -5.67 3.33 54.67
CA ASN A 15 -7.00 3.75 55.05
C ASN A 15 -6.99 5.29 55.12
N SER A 16 -7.74 5.92 54.25
CA SER A 16 -8.33 7.25 54.50
C SER A 16 -9.49 7.46 53.53
N GLU A 17 -10.69 7.44 54.12
CA GLU A 17 -11.93 7.86 53.48
C GLU A 17 -11.85 9.35 53.11
N ALA A 18 -12.18 9.70 51.88
CA ALA A 18 -12.42 11.06 51.43
C ALA A 18 -13.91 11.23 51.07
N PRO A 19 -14.50 12.40 51.30
CA PRO A 19 -15.96 12.59 51.29
C PRO A 19 -16.53 12.62 49.89
N THR A 20 -17.67 11.95 49.71
CA THR A 20 -18.56 12.00 48.57
C THR A 20 -19.14 13.40 48.37
N LEU A 21 -18.79 14.07 47.29
CA LEU A 21 -19.49 15.23 46.77
C LEU A 21 -20.50 14.76 45.74
N GLU A 22 -21.78 14.78 46.11
CA GLU A 22 -22.87 14.61 45.12
C GLU A 22 -22.93 15.85 44.22
N MET A 23 -22.76 15.64 42.91
CA MET A 23 -23.09 16.65 41.91
C MET A 23 -24.39 16.27 41.20
N PRO A 24 -25.28 17.24 40.93
CA PRO A 24 -26.62 16.98 40.43
C PRO A 24 -26.63 16.55 38.98
N LEU A 25 -27.36 15.48 38.71
CA LEU A 25 -27.78 15.05 37.38
C LEU A 25 -28.73 16.10 36.78
N SER A 26 -28.29 16.81 35.74
CA SER A 26 -29.14 17.19 34.59
C SER A 26 -28.34 18.07 33.65
N LEU A 27 -28.02 17.50 32.49
CA LEU A 27 -28.13 18.15 31.18
C LEU A 27 -27.80 17.08 30.11
N SER A 28 -28.84 16.36 29.70
CA SER A 28 -28.77 15.62 28.44
C SER A 28 -28.83 16.64 27.32
N SER A 29 -27.69 17.21 26.94
CA SER A 29 -27.52 17.76 25.63
C SER A 29 -27.24 16.57 24.71
N ARG A 30 -28.18 16.22 23.87
CA ARG A 30 -27.93 15.42 22.66
C ARG A 30 -26.83 16.15 21.90
N LEU A 31 -25.60 15.61 21.95
CA LEU A 31 -24.60 15.93 20.97
C LEU A 31 -25.15 15.39 19.66
N GLU A 32 -25.59 16.27 18.80
CA GLU A 32 -25.78 15.94 17.38
C GLU A 32 -24.47 15.36 16.89
N PRO A 33 -24.50 14.30 16.04
CA PRO A 33 -23.27 13.82 15.45
C PRO A 33 -22.60 15.00 14.73
N PRO A 34 -21.26 15.12 14.78
CA PRO A 34 -20.56 16.18 14.09
C PRO A 34 -20.97 16.12 12.60
N SER A 35 -21.59 17.19 12.15
CA SER A 35 -21.94 17.39 10.76
C SER A 35 -20.65 17.45 9.95
N GLU A 36 -20.61 16.66 8.87
CA GLU A 36 -19.63 16.67 7.80
C GLU A 36 -18.17 16.55 8.28
N GLU A 37 -17.61 15.36 8.16
CA GLU A 37 -16.19 15.10 8.23
C GLU A 37 -15.45 16.14 7.39
N TRP A 38 -14.61 16.93 8.04
CA TRP A 38 -13.74 17.88 7.39
C TRP A 38 -12.65 17.09 6.67
N VAL A 39 -12.95 16.55 5.49
CA VAL A 39 -11.92 16.04 4.58
C VAL A 39 -11.16 17.26 4.07
N HIS A 40 -9.86 17.32 4.36
CA HIS A 40 -9.02 18.37 3.81
C HIS A 40 -9.15 18.35 2.28
N PRO A 41 -9.43 19.47 1.58
CA PRO A 41 -9.72 19.47 0.14
C PRO A 41 -8.64 18.83 -0.75
N LEU A 42 -7.45 18.62 -0.21
CA LEU A 42 -6.31 17.97 -0.89
C LEU A 42 -6.19 16.47 -0.56
N CYS A 43 -7.10 15.90 0.24
CA CYS A 43 -7.03 14.52 0.71
C CYS A 43 -8.08 13.59 0.08
N GLY A 44 -8.90 14.10 -0.84
CA GLY A 44 -9.85 13.31 -1.63
C GLY A 44 -9.29 12.97 -3.02
N SER A 45 -9.65 11.81 -3.54
CA SER A 45 -9.34 11.40 -4.91
C SER A 45 -10.52 11.75 -5.80
N ASN A 46 -10.34 12.63 -6.79
CA ASN A 46 -11.36 12.95 -7.77
C ASN A 46 -11.10 12.15 -9.05
N CYS A 47 -11.69 10.97 -9.14
CA CYS A 47 -11.61 10.13 -10.33
C CYS A 47 -12.86 10.28 -11.23
N GLU A 48 -13.29 11.50 -11.51
CA GLU A 48 -14.43 11.81 -12.39
C GLU A 48 -14.13 11.60 -13.89
N SER A 49 -13.12 10.85 -14.25
CA SER A 49 -12.81 10.60 -15.65
C SER A 49 -13.74 9.52 -16.20
N GLU A 50 -14.56 9.89 -17.20
CA GLU A 50 -15.37 8.95 -17.97
C GLU A 50 -14.55 8.37 -19.12
N CYS A 51 -14.69 7.08 -19.36
CA CYS A 51 -14.21 6.42 -20.56
C CYS A 51 -15.11 5.24 -20.93
N ASP A 52 -14.95 4.72 -22.14
CA ASP A 52 -15.63 3.49 -22.56
C ASP A 52 -15.09 2.29 -21.77
N SER A 53 -15.65 2.06 -20.60
CA SER A 53 -15.28 0.99 -19.68
C SER A 53 -16.31 -0.14 -19.69
N VAL A 54 -15.84 -1.32 -19.36
CA VAL A 54 -16.67 -2.52 -19.16
C VAL A 54 -16.18 -3.24 -17.92
N LYS A 55 -17.13 -3.68 -17.09
CA LYS A 55 -16.84 -4.57 -15.95
C LYS A 55 -16.82 -6.00 -16.44
N ASP A 56 -15.76 -6.72 -16.13
CA ASP A 56 -15.59 -8.14 -16.40
C ASP A 56 -15.15 -8.88 -15.12
N HIS A 57 -14.97 -10.18 -15.18
CA HIS A 57 -14.71 -11.03 -14.03
C HIS A 57 -13.52 -11.94 -14.29
N PHE A 58 -12.56 -11.93 -13.39
CA PHE A 58 -11.39 -12.79 -13.42
C PHE A 58 -11.56 -13.96 -12.43
N GLY A 59 -11.63 -15.17 -12.95
CA GLY A 59 -11.63 -16.38 -12.16
C GLY A 59 -10.21 -16.79 -11.78
N THR A 60 -10.00 -17.11 -10.50
CA THR A 60 -8.71 -17.62 -10.03
C THR A 60 -8.67 -19.14 -10.09
N SER A 61 -7.48 -19.74 -10.09
CA SER A 61 -7.31 -21.20 -10.00
C SER A 61 -7.95 -21.81 -8.75
N ILE A 62 -8.03 -21.04 -7.66
CA ILE A 62 -8.70 -21.43 -6.41
C ILE A 62 -10.21 -21.32 -6.55
N THR A 63 -10.70 -20.36 -7.32
CA THR A 63 -12.13 -20.08 -7.46
C THR A 63 -12.80 -20.84 -8.59
N GLU A 64 -12.07 -21.50 -9.47
CA GLU A 64 -12.63 -22.42 -10.46
C GLU A 64 -13.53 -23.51 -9.83
N LEU A 65 -13.18 -23.97 -8.61
CA LEU A 65 -13.96 -24.92 -7.85
C LEU A 65 -15.21 -24.31 -7.18
N THR A 66 -15.25 -23.00 -7.00
CA THR A 66 -16.30 -22.27 -6.25
C THR A 66 -17.16 -21.38 -7.15
N GLY A 67 -16.71 -21.12 -8.37
CA GLY A 67 -17.35 -20.19 -9.29
C GLY A 67 -17.25 -18.72 -8.88
N LEU A 68 -16.38 -18.39 -7.90
CA LEU A 68 -16.12 -17.01 -7.49
C LEU A 68 -15.16 -16.33 -8.46
N SER A 69 -15.23 -15.01 -8.57
CA SER A 69 -14.37 -14.24 -9.47
C SER A 69 -14.11 -12.83 -8.92
N MET A 70 -12.97 -12.25 -9.29
CA MET A 70 -12.63 -10.87 -8.99
C MET A 70 -13.21 -9.97 -10.08
N PRO A 71 -14.11 -9.03 -9.76
CA PRO A 71 -14.54 -8.04 -10.73
C PRO A 71 -13.39 -7.07 -11.04
N TYR A 72 -13.27 -6.69 -12.29
CA TYR A 72 -12.31 -5.68 -12.75
C TYR A 72 -12.87 -4.87 -13.91
N TRP A 73 -12.32 -3.69 -14.12
CA TRP A 73 -12.66 -2.82 -15.22
C TRP A 73 -11.58 -2.87 -16.30
N HIS A 74 -12.00 -2.86 -17.56
CA HIS A 74 -11.15 -2.67 -18.72
C HIS A 74 -11.89 -1.84 -19.78
N ARG A 75 -11.22 -1.41 -20.83
CA ARG A 75 -11.88 -0.68 -21.90
C ARG A 75 -12.73 -1.59 -22.77
N SER A 76 -13.94 -1.12 -23.18
CA SER A 76 -14.83 -1.85 -24.08
C SER A 76 -14.22 -2.09 -25.47
N THR A 77 -13.34 -1.20 -25.90
CA THR A 77 -12.62 -1.28 -27.18
C THR A 77 -11.41 -2.22 -27.16
N ARG A 78 -11.09 -2.80 -25.99
CA ARG A 78 -9.96 -3.73 -25.79
C ARG A 78 -10.49 -5.09 -25.33
N PRO A 79 -9.80 -6.18 -25.69
CA PRO A 79 -10.17 -7.48 -25.16
C PRO A 79 -10.03 -7.52 -23.64
N SER A 80 -10.80 -8.38 -23.00
CA SER A 80 -10.68 -8.66 -21.58
C SER A 80 -9.36 -9.39 -21.28
N LEU A 81 -8.97 -9.45 -19.99
CA LEU A 81 -7.74 -10.14 -19.57
C LEU A 81 -7.68 -11.61 -20.02
N SER A 82 -8.85 -12.24 -20.22
CA SER A 82 -8.97 -13.62 -20.69
C SER A 82 -8.96 -13.78 -22.22
N THR A 83 -8.92 -12.68 -22.98
CA THR A 83 -8.97 -12.72 -24.45
C THR A 83 -7.60 -12.47 -25.04
N PRO A 84 -7.05 -13.41 -25.87
CA PRO A 84 -5.75 -13.24 -26.49
C PRO A 84 -5.63 -11.97 -27.35
N ASP A 85 -4.51 -11.26 -27.21
CA ASP A 85 -4.19 -10.08 -28.02
C ASP A 85 -2.69 -9.98 -28.29
N ALA A 86 -2.29 -10.30 -29.50
CA ALA A 86 -0.88 -10.26 -29.93
C ALA A 86 -0.33 -8.83 -30.10
N SER A 87 -1.16 -7.78 -30.06
CA SER A 87 -0.68 -6.40 -30.13
C SER A 87 -0.11 -5.91 -28.80
N VAL A 88 -0.47 -6.52 -27.69
CA VAL A 88 -0.09 -6.09 -26.35
C VAL A 88 1.38 -6.38 -26.07
N THR A 89 2.12 -5.33 -25.74
CA THR A 89 3.53 -5.39 -25.30
C THR A 89 3.71 -5.01 -23.84
N THR A 90 2.74 -4.28 -23.26
CA THR A 90 2.74 -3.83 -21.87
C THR A 90 1.39 -4.08 -21.20
N GLY A 91 1.39 -4.78 -20.08
CA GLY A 91 0.24 -4.94 -19.21
C GLY A 91 0.32 -3.97 -18.02
N LEU A 92 -0.80 -3.36 -17.66
CA LEU A 92 -0.95 -2.49 -16.49
C LEU A 92 -2.07 -2.98 -15.59
N ILE A 93 -1.77 -3.20 -14.32
CA ILE A 93 -2.76 -3.42 -13.26
C ILE A 93 -2.80 -2.16 -12.40
N VAL A 94 -3.95 -1.48 -12.37
CA VAL A 94 -4.14 -0.23 -11.65
C VAL A 94 -5.07 -0.45 -10.47
N LEU A 95 -4.57 -0.29 -9.24
CA LEU A 95 -5.34 -0.52 -8.03
C LEU A 95 -5.76 0.79 -7.37
N HIS A 96 -7.05 0.90 -7.12
CA HIS A 96 -7.72 2.07 -6.52
C HIS A 96 -7.34 2.31 -5.05
N GLY A 97 -7.68 3.48 -4.53
CA GLY A 97 -7.60 3.84 -3.11
C GLY A 97 -8.71 3.21 -2.24
N ALA A 98 -8.88 3.72 -1.03
CA ALA A 98 -9.85 3.19 -0.07
C ALA A 98 -11.32 3.34 -0.53
N GLU A 99 -11.62 4.29 -1.40
CA GLU A 99 -12.96 4.54 -1.93
C GLU A 99 -13.41 3.53 -3.00
N ARG A 100 -12.49 2.69 -3.48
CA ARG A 100 -12.76 1.55 -4.37
C ARG A 100 -13.33 1.93 -5.75
N GLU A 101 -12.94 3.07 -6.27
CA GLU A 101 -13.35 3.59 -7.59
C GLU A 101 -12.52 2.99 -8.74
N GLY A 102 -12.57 1.68 -8.93
CA GLY A 102 -11.75 1.00 -9.94
C GLY A 102 -11.94 1.53 -11.35
N GLU A 103 -13.17 1.87 -11.75
CA GLU A 103 -13.48 2.45 -13.06
C GLU A 103 -12.81 3.81 -13.28
N GLY A 104 -12.89 4.70 -12.30
CA GLY A 104 -12.25 6.01 -12.36
C GLY A 104 -10.72 5.90 -12.51
N TYR A 105 -10.11 4.96 -11.78
CA TYR A 105 -8.66 4.68 -11.91
C TYR A 105 -8.28 4.10 -13.28
N LEU A 106 -9.11 3.19 -13.85
CA LEU A 106 -8.95 2.73 -15.22
C LEU A 106 -8.92 3.91 -16.20
N CYS A 107 -9.94 4.77 -16.13
CA CYS A 107 -10.12 5.87 -17.05
C CYS A 107 -8.99 6.91 -16.93
N ALA A 108 -8.57 7.23 -15.71
CA ALA A 108 -7.44 8.12 -15.46
C ALA A 108 -6.12 7.57 -16.02
N MET A 109 -5.84 6.28 -15.76
CA MET A 109 -4.62 5.64 -16.29
C MET A 109 -4.65 5.60 -17.81
N HIS A 110 -5.80 5.27 -18.41
CA HIS A 110 -5.94 5.25 -19.87
C HIS A 110 -5.74 6.64 -20.48
N ALA A 111 -6.29 7.71 -19.87
CA ALA A 111 -6.04 9.08 -20.30
C ALA A 111 -4.54 9.41 -20.24
N GLY A 112 -3.83 8.95 -19.21
CA GLY A 112 -2.38 9.05 -19.08
C GLY A 112 -1.64 8.30 -20.20
N VAL A 113 -2.02 7.05 -20.50
CA VAL A 113 -1.47 6.25 -21.61
C VAL A 113 -1.60 7.00 -22.93
N ARG A 114 -2.79 7.48 -23.24
CA ARG A 114 -3.04 8.28 -24.48
C ARG A 114 -2.20 9.56 -24.54
N LYS A 115 -2.06 10.24 -23.42
CA LYS A 115 -1.23 11.46 -23.32
C LYS A 115 0.24 11.16 -23.60
N ARG A 116 0.76 10.02 -23.15
CA ARG A 116 2.19 9.66 -23.23
C ARG A 116 2.56 8.91 -24.50
N LEU A 117 1.68 8.00 -24.99
CA LEU A 117 1.95 7.05 -26.06
C LEU A 117 1.01 7.27 -27.26
N VAL A 118 0.95 8.48 -27.77
CA VAL A 118 -0.02 8.94 -28.79
C VAL A 118 -0.30 7.95 -29.93
N THR A 119 0.70 7.15 -30.35
CA THR A 119 0.56 6.18 -31.46
C THR A 119 0.49 4.72 -31.01
N ASP A 120 0.88 4.42 -29.78
CA ASP A 120 1.09 3.04 -29.31
C ASP A 120 0.15 2.67 -28.14
N GLU A 121 -0.93 3.44 -27.93
CA GLU A 121 -1.90 3.16 -26.86
C GLU A 121 -2.51 1.75 -26.99
N ASP A 122 -2.62 1.23 -28.19
CA ASP A 122 -3.14 -0.11 -28.46
C ASP A 122 -2.22 -1.24 -28.02
N GLN A 123 -0.96 -0.96 -27.77
CA GLN A 123 0.01 -1.93 -27.24
C GLN A 123 -0.05 -2.06 -25.70
N VAL A 124 -0.92 -1.28 -25.05
CA VAL A 124 -1.04 -1.28 -23.60
C VAL A 124 -2.40 -1.85 -23.18
N LEU A 125 -2.38 -2.96 -22.44
CA LEU A 125 -3.55 -3.50 -21.77
C LEU A 125 -3.62 -2.90 -20.37
N VAL A 126 -4.69 -2.15 -20.06
CA VAL A 126 -4.95 -1.62 -18.74
C VAL A 126 -6.14 -2.36 -18.13
N VAL A 127 -5.97 -2.90 -16.94
CA VAL A 127 -7.02 -3.49 -16.12
C VAL A 127 -7.02 -2.87 -14.71
N ALA A 128 -8.20 -2.64 -14.16
CA ALA A 128 -8.37 -2.11 -12.81
C ALA A 128 -9.22 -3.08 -11.98
N PRO A 129 -8.60 -3.92 -11.14
CA PRO A 129 -9.32 -4.76 -10.20
C PRO A 129 -10.20 -3.90 -9.29
N ASN A 130 -11.42 -4.36 -9.01
CA ASN A 130 -12.37 -3.65 -8.16
C ASN A 130 -12.60 -4.43 -6.88
N VAL A 131 -11.92 -4.07 -5.82
CA VAL A 131 -12.11 -4.66 -4.50
C VAL A 131 -13.48 -4.25 -3.98
N LEU A 132 -14.30 -5.23 -3.60
CA LEU A 132 -15.64 -4.99 -3.08
C LEU A 132 -15.68 -5.20 -1.56
N LEU A 133 -16.53 -4.43 -0.90
CA LEU A 133 -16.95 -4.60 0.49
C LEU A 133 -18.46 -4.92 0.54
N PRO A 134 -19.02 -5.32 1.69
CA PRO A 134 -20.45 -5.64 1.80
C PRO A 134 -21.39 -4.49 1.35
N GLU A 135 -21.00 -3.23 1.58
CA GLU A 135 -21.77 -2.06 1.17
C GLU A 135 -21.86 -1.89 -0.35
N ASP A 136 -20.94 -2.46 -1.12
CA ASP A 136 -20.96 -2.45 -2.58
C ASP A 136 -21.96 -3.46 -3.16
N SER A 137 -22.64 -4.23 -2.29
CA SER A 137 -23.63 -5.23 -2.67
C SER A 137 -23.12 -6.26 -3.68
N PRO A 138 -22.01 -6.98 -3.39
CA PRO A 138 -21.40 -7.92 -4.31
C PRO A 138 -22.38 -8.99 -4.78
N ALA A 139 -22.29 -9.37 -6.04
CA ALA A 139 -23.06 -10.48 -6.57
C ALA A 139 -22.61 -11.82 -5.92
N PRO A 140 -23.46 -12.86 -5.92
CA PRO A 140 -23.15 -14.12 -5.24
C PRO A 140 -21.87 -14.82 -5.71
N ASN A 141 -21.40 -14.49 -6.91
CA ASN A 141 -20.17 -15.02 -7.51
C ASN A 141 -18.98 -14.02 -7.50
N GLU A 142 -19.13 -12.87 -6.87
CA GLU A 142 -18.05 -11.90 -6.75
C GLU A 142 -17.28 -12.07 -5.44
N LEU A 143 -15.96 -11.97 -5.51
CA LEU A 143 -15.09 -11.86 -4.35
C LEU A 143 -15.32 -10.51 -3.66
N TYR A 144 -15.40 -10.52 -2.33
CA TYR A 144 -15.48 -9.33 -1.51
C TYR A 144 -14.77 -9.54 -0.16
N TRP A 145 -14.47 -8.47 0.54
CA TRP A 145 -13.81 -8.47 1.85
C TRP A 145 -14.73 -7.82 2.88
N ASP A 146 -14.72 -8.29 4.13
CA ASP A 146 -15.60 -7.75 5.18
C ASP A 146 -15.19 -6.36 5.67
N ASN A 147 -13.96 -5.94 5.35
CA ASN A 147 -13.39 -4.69 5.82
C ASN A 147 -12.25 -4.22 4.90
N HIS A 148 -11.68 -3.05 5.22
CA HIS A 148 -10.57 -2.46 4.47
C HIS A 148 -9.23 -3.21 4.59
N TYR A 149 -9.14 -4.33 5.29
CA TYR A 149 -7.89 -5.09 5.47
C TYR A 149 -7.45 -5.87 4.20
N TRP A 150 -8.21 -5.77 3.12
CA TRP A 150 -7.77 -6.24 1.80
C TRP A 150 -6.38 -5.65 1.42
N ASP A 151 -6.05 -4.43 1.86
CA ASP A 151 -4.75 -3.79 1.64
C ASP A 151 -3.59 -4.47 2.37
N ARG A 152 -3.89 -5.42 3.28
CA ARG A 152 -2.93 -6.24 4.03
C ARG A 152 -2.76 -7.62 3.44
N GLY A 153 -3.49 -7.94 2.37
CA GLY A 153 -3.53 -9.26 1.76
C GLY A 153 -4.41 -10.25 2.51
N ASP A 154 -5.36 -9.76 3.32
CA ASP A 154 -6.32 -10.61 4.01
C ASP A 154 -7.14 -11.42 3.02
N ASP A 155 -7.64 -12.55 3.50
CA ASP A 155 -8.50 -13.44 2.74
C ASP A 155 -9.86 -12.79 2.49
N SER A 156 -10.43 -13.04 1.31
CA SER A 156 -11.80 -12.63 0.98
C SER A 156 -12.79 -13.26 1.94
N THR A 157 -13.92 -12.60 2.14
CA THR A 157 -15.04 -13.17 2.87
C THR A 157 -15.60 -14.34 2.08
N ALA A 158 -15.55 -15.51 2.68
CA ALA A 158 -15.92 -16.73 1.99
C ALA A 158 -17.43 -16.89 1.95
N ASN A 159 -17.94 -17.19 0.79
CA ASN A 159 -19.08 -18.09 0.70
C ASN A 159 -18.58 -19.49 1.13
N ALA A 160 -18.61 -19.78 2.42
CA ALA A 160 -18.42 -21.05 3.13
C ALA A 160 -17.37 -22.09 2.65
N SER A 161 -16.78 -22.00 1.48
CA SER A 161 -15.96 -23.07 0.91
C SER A 161 -14.55 -22.69 0.41
N ALA A 162 -14.25 -21.44 0.16
CA ALA A 162 -12.88 -20.99 -0.14
C ALA A 162 -12.72 -19.49 0.09
N SER A 163 -11.75 -19.09 0.89
CA SER A 163 -11.28 -17.71 0.97
C SER A 163 -10.04 -17.52 0.10
N VAL A 164 -9.91 -16.37 -0.54
CA VAL A 164 -8.83 -16.08 -1.47
C VAL A 164 -8.15 -14.77 -1.04
N PRO A 165 -6.85 -14.78 -0.74
CA PRO A 165 -6.13 -13.54 -0.44
C PRO A 165 -6.04 -12.67 -1.69
N LEU A 166 -6.23 -11.34 -1.53
CA LEU A 166 -6.15 -10.40 -2.65
C LEU A 166 -4.80 -10.51 -3.39
N PHE A 167 -3.73 -10.72 -2.65
CA PHE A 167 -2.39 -10.84 -3.26
C PHE A 167 -2.29 -12.04 -4.20
N ARG A 168 -2.97 -13.15 -3.89
CA ARG A 168 -3.03 -14.30 -4.80
C ARG A 168 -3.80 -13.98 -6.07
N VAL A 169 -4.91 -13.24 -5.97
CA VAL A 169 -5.66 -12.80 -7.15
C VAL A 169 -4.78 -11.92 -8.06
N LEU A 170 -4.06 -10.97 -7.48
CA LEU A 170 -3.17 -10.08 -8.24
C LEU A 170 -2.02 -10.85 -8.89
N ASP A 171 -1.42 -11.82 -8.19
CA ASP A 171 -0.40 -12.69 -8.78
C ASP A 171 -0.95 -13.46 -9.97
N GLU A 172 -2.14 -14.06 -9.87
CA GLU A 172 -2.76 -14.81 -10.97
C GLU A 172 -3.16 -13.91 -12.15
N MET A 173 -3.55 -12.66 -11.91
CA MET A 173 -3.75 -11.68 -13.00
C MET A 173 -2.44 -11.38 -13.73
N VAL A 174 -1.32 -11.28 -13.02
CA VAL A 174 0.01 -11.13 -13.62
C VAL A 174 0.41 -12.39 -14.38
N GLU A 175 0.16 -13.58 -13.83
CA GLU A 175 0.39 -14.86 -14.52
C GLU A 175 -0.40 -14.95 -15.83
N ALA A 176 -1.69 -14.54 -15.82
CA ALA A 176 -2.51 -14.49 -17.02
C ALA A 176 -1.96 -13.54 -18.09
N MET A 177 -1.44 -12.38 -17.68
CA MET A 177 -0.73 -11.48 -18.61
C MET A 177 0.58 -12.09 -19.14
N MET A 178 1.25 -12.93 -18.38
CA MET A 178 2.46 -13.62 -18.81
C MET A 178 2.20 -14.84 -19.70
N ASP A 179 0.96 -15.22 -19.95
CA ASP A 179 0.65 -16.32 -20.85
C ASP A 179 1.05 -15.99 -22.30
N LYS A 180 1.94 -16.80 -22.88
CA LYS A 180 2.47 -16.58 -24.23
C LYS A 180 1.45 -16.83 -25.33
N ASP A 181 0.49 -17.68 -25.07
CA ASP A 181 -0.54 -18.02 -26.05
C ASP A 181 -1.53 -16.85 -26.16
N SER A 182 -1.76 -16.14 -25.07
CA SER A 182 -2.62 -14.95 -25.02
C SER A 182 -1.87 -13.66 -25.38
N TYR A 183 -0.66 -13.48 -24.87
CA TYR A 183 0.13 -12.25 -25.04
C TYR A 183 1.57 -12.55 -25.48
N PRO A 184 1.78 -13.00 -26.76
CA PRO A 184 3.08 -13.47 -27.24
C PRO A 184 4.17 -12.40 -27.22
N HIS A 185 3.80 -11.13 -27.38
CA HIS A 185 4.73 -9.99 -27.47
C HIS A 185 4.84 -9.17 -26.19
N LEU A 186 4.17 -9.60 -25.10
CA LEU A 186 4.27 -8.90 -23.83
C LEU A 186 5.68 -9.02 -23.26
N THR A 187 6.28 -7.87 -22.98
CA THR A 187 7.64 -7.74 -22.42
C THR A 187 7.67 -7.03 -21.08
N ARG A 188 6.57 -6.37 -20.68
CA ARG A 188 6.52 -5.60 -19.45
C ARG A 188 5.16 -5.68 -18.80
N ILE A 189 5.17 -5.81 -17.46
CA ILE A 189 3.98 -5.68 -16.60
C ILE A 189 4.26 -4.60 -15.56
N VAL A 190 3.29 -3.73 -15.34
CA VAL A 190 3.33 -2.68 -14.33
C VAL A 190 2.15 -2.86 -13.39
N LEU A 191 2.44 -2.94 -12.10
CA LEU A 191 1.44 -2.86 -11.06
C LEU A 191 1.55 -1.48 -10.41
N ILE A 192 0.48 -0.72 -10.39
CA ILE A 192 0.43 0.60 -9.76
C ILE A 192 -0.77 0.70 -8.83
N GLY A 193 -0.57 1.25 -7.64
CA GLY A 193 -1.64 1.50 -6.68
C GLY A 193 -1.44 2.83 -5.96
N HIS A 194 -2.56 3.48 -5.64
CA HIS A 194 -2.60 4.75 -4.93
C HIS A 194 -3.25 4.57 -3.55
N SER A 195 -2.77 5.29 -2.53
CA SER A 195 -3.35 5.27 -1.18
C SER A 195 -3.39 3.85 -0.60
N ALA A 196 -4.57 3.30 -0.30
CA ALA A 196 -4.75 1.91 0.10
C ALA A 196 -4.23 0.93 -0.98
N GLY A 197 -4.46 1.22 -2.27
CA GLY A 197 -3.84 0.48 -3.36
C GLY A 197 -2.31 0.57 -3.34
N GLY A 198 -1.76 1.72 -2.97
CA GLY A 198 -0.31 1.91 -2.78
C GLY A 198 0.24 1.01 -1.68
N LYS A 199 -0.45 0.92 -0.53
CA LYS A 199 -0.14 -0.04 0.54
C LYS A 199 -0.15 -1.48 0.00
N THR A 200 -1.18 -1.82 -0.75
CA THR A 200 -1.33 -3.16 -1.35
C THR A 200 -0.18 -3.49 -2.28
N ILE A 201 0.17 -2.60 -3.21
CA ILE A 201 1.26 -2.85 -4.17
C ILE A 201 2.61 -2.94 -3.47
N GLN A 202 2.88 -2.13 -2.43
CA GLN A 202 4.11 -2.23 -1.65
C GLN A 202 4.22 -3.59 -0.95
N ARG A 203 3.14 -4.04 -0.31
CA ARG A 203 3.08 -5.30 0.41
C ARG A 203 3.09 -6.51 -0.53
N LEU A 204 2.43 -6.43 -1.68
CA LEU A 204 2.52 -7.45 -2.73
C LEU A 204 3.95 -7.55 -3.27
N ALA A 205 4.60 -6.41 -3.58
CA ALA A 205 6.00 -6.39 -4.00
C ALA A 205 6.95 -7.00 -2.96
N LEU A 206 6.58 -6.99 -1.68
CA LEU A 206 7.35 -7.61 -0.61
C LEU A 206 7.10 -9.12 -0.48
N THR A 207 5.89 -9.58 -0.71
CA THR A 207 5.43 -10.93 -0.34
C THR A 207 5.20 -11.88 -1.51
N SER A 208 4.93 -11.39 -2.72
CA SER A 208 4.75 -12.24 -3.91
C SER A 208 5.96 -13.15 -4.16
N THR A 209 5.71 -14.38 -4.57
CA THR A 209 6.74 -15.31 -5.06
C THR A 209 6.74 -15.44 -6.55
N LEU A 210 5.94 -14.62 -7.21
CA LEU A 210 5.85 -14.67 -8.65
C LEU A 210 7.20 -14.30 -9.28
N GLU A 211 7.68 -15.21 -10.15
CA GLU A 211 8.87 -14.99 -10.93
C GLU A 211 8.49 -14.54 -12.34
N PRO A 212 9.09 -13.47 -12.86
CA PRO A 212 8.80 -13.03 -14.20
C PRO A 212 9.21 -14.08 -15.23
N ARG A 213 8.35 -14.33 -16.20
CA ARG A 213 8.71 -15.13 -17.38
C ARG A 213 9.91 -14.52 -18.10
N ALA A 214 10.77 -15.37 -18.67
CA ALA A 214 11.93 -14.92 -19.45
C ALA A 214 11.53 -13.89 -20.53
N GLY A 215 12.17 -12.74 -20.52
CA GLY A 215 11.90 -11.61 -21.41
C GLY A 215 10.74 -10.72 -20.98
N VAL A 216 10.11 -10.96 -19.83
CA VAL A 216 9.12 -10.08 -19.22
C VAL A 216 9.71 -9.43 -17.98
N THR A 217 9.49 -8.14 -17.80
CA THR A 217 9.85 -7.40 -16.58
C THR A 217 8.58 -7.05 -15.81
N ILE A 218 8.66 -7.07 -14.47
CA ILE A 218 7.58 -6.63 -13.59
C ILE A 218 8.07 -5.43 -12.80
N SER A 219 7.33 -4.33 -12.86
CA SER A 219 7.62 -3.08 -12.13
C SER A 219 6.46 -2.75 -11.19
N TYR A 220 6.79 -2.30 -9.99
CA TYR A 220 5.81 -1.93 -8.95
C TYR A 220 5.86 -0.43 -8.71
N PHE A 221 4.71 0.23 -8.76
CA PHE A 221 4.58 1.66 -8.50
C PHE A 221 3.71 1.89 -7.27
N VAL A 222 4.32 2.42 -6.24
CA VAL A 222 3.71 2.68 -4.92
C VAL A 222 3.44 4.18 -4.82
N ALA A 223 2.18 4.58 -4.94
CA ALA A 223 1.80 5.98 -4.95
C ALA A 223 1.10 6.39 -3.65
N ASN A 224 1.65 7.37 -2.96
CA ASN A 224 1.09 8.01 -1.76
C ASN A 224 0.48 7.02 -0.75
N PRO A 225 1.17 5.98 -0.30
CA PRO A 225 0.62 5.00 0.64
C PRO A 225 0.43 5.64 2.02
N GLY A 226 -0.67 5.32 2.70
CA GLY A 226 -0.91 5.77 4.08
C GLY A 226 -0.03 5.08 5.12
N SER A 227 0.55 3.93 4.80
CA SER A 227 1.57 3.21 5.58
C SER A 227 2.31 2.22 4.68
N VAL A 228 3.41 1.66 5.18
CA VAL A 228 4.24 0.66 4.48
C VAL A 228 4.70 -0.44 5.44
N ALA A 229 4.98 -1.62 4.90
CA ALA A 229 5.65 -2.67 5.66
C ALA A 229 7.16 -2.41 5.72
N TYR A 230 7.67 -2.05 6.88
CA TYR A 230 9.11 -1.84 7.09
C TYR A 230 9.88 -3.16 7.03
N LEU A 231 11.09 -3.10 6.47
CA LEU A 231 11.93 -4.28 6.23
C LEU A 231 12.78 -4.69 7.44
N ALA A 232 12.82 -3.84 8.47
CA ALA A 232 13.54 -4.07 9.74
C ALA A 232 12.79 -3.37 10.88
N PRO A 233 13.01 -3.77 12.14
CA PRO A 233 12.29 -3.22 13.30
C PRO A 233 12.72 -1.80 13.69
N VAL A 234 13.29 -1.05 12.78
CA VAL A 234 13.64 0.37 12.98
C VAL A 234 12.62 1.27 12.32
N ARG A 235 12.45 2.47 12.86
CA ARG A 235 11.58 3.52 12.31
C ARG A 235 12.37 4.81 12.18
N PRO A 236 11.94 5.77 11.33
CA PRO A 236 12.64 7.04 11.19
C PRO A 236 12.55 7.83 12.49
N ASN A 237 13.64 8.54 12.83
CA ASN A 237 13.54 9.63 13.76
C ASN A 237 12.84 10.76 13.03
N LEU A 238 11.57 11.01 13.38
CA LEU A 238 10.73 11.96 12.67
C LEU A 238 11.28 13.38 12.81
N VAL A 239 11.13 14.15 11.77
CA VAL A 239 11.42 15.61 11.75
C VAL A 239 10.49 16.30 12.75
N ASP A 240 10.84 17.52 13.16
CA ASP A 240 9.95 18.34 13.96
C ASP A 240 8.56 18.40 13.28
N ARG A 241 7.55 17.90 13.95
CA ARG A 241 6.19 17.74 13.41
C ARG A 241 5.54 19.02 12.92
N SER A 242 6.03 20.18 13.38
CA SER A 242 5.55 21.49 12.88
C SER A 242 5.93 21.77 11.43
N SER A 243 6.96 21.10 10.91
CA SER A 243 7.46 21.25 9.52
C SER A 243 7.48 19.93 8.74
N ALA A 244 6.98 18.85 9.34
CA ALA A 244 7.16 17.48 8.83
C ALA A 244 6.60 17.25 7.41
N CYS A 245 5.53 17.96 7.04
CA CYS A 245 4.84 17.75 5.76
C CYS A 245 5.14 18.86 4.74
N ASP A 246 6.30 19.50 4.81
CA ASP A 246 6.78 20.42 3.77
C ASP A 246 7.66 19.70 2.75
N ALA A 247 7.23 19.69 1.48
CA ALA A 247 7.92 19.00 0.40
C ALA A 247 9.39 19.46 0.24
N THR A 248 9.67 20.74 0.43
CA THR A 248 11.02 21.30 0.29
C THR A 248 11.96 20.73 1.36
N THR A 249 11.46 20.62 2.58
CA THR A 249 12.19 20.01 3.69
C THR A 249 12.41 18.53 3.47
N LEU A 250 11.35 17.80 3.10
CA LEU A 250 11.41 16.35 2.95
C LEU A 250 12.33 15.87 1.81
N LEU A 251 12.38 16.60 0.69
CA LEU A 251 13.25 16.26 -0.44
C LEU A 251 14.74 16.26 -0.10
N THR A 252 15.15 17.03 0.89
CA THR A 252 16.56 17.16 1.28
C THR A 252 16.88 16.53 2.63
N HIS A 253 15.85 16.10 3.38
CA HIS A 253 16.03 15.54 4.71
C HIS A 253 16.70 14.16 4.66
N GLN A 254 17.66 13.94 5.57
CA GLN A 254 18.32 12.67 5.77
C GLN A 254 17.84 12.07 7.09
N TRP A 255 17.07 10.98 7.00
CA TRP A 255 16.55 10.28 8.18
C TRP A 255 17.64 9.41 8.83
N SER A 256 17.69 9.44 10.14
CA SER A 256 18.30 8.38 10.91
C SER A 256 17.22 7.39 11.35
N PHE A 257 17.59 6.13 11.52
CA PHE A 257 16.65 5.06 11.86
C PHE A 257 17.08 4.40 13.16
N ALA A 258 16.13 4.20 14.06
CA ALA A 258 16.34 3.56 15.35
C ALA A 258 15.11 2.71 15.74
N LEU A 259 15.25 1.89 16.78
CA LEU A 259 14.07 1.30 17.43
C LEU A 259 13.17 2.43 17.93
N PRO A 260 11.86 2.34 17.69
CA PRO A 260 10.96 3.42 18.07
C PRO A 260 10.92 3.62 19.58
N VAL A 261 10.74 4.86 19.97
CA VAL A 261 10.58 5.28 21.38
C VAL A 261 9.21 5.90 21.54
N PRO A 262 8.65 5.97 22.78
CA PRO A 262 7.38 6.64 23.03
C PRO A 262 7.35 8.05 22.46
N ILE A 263 6.26 8.41 21.79
CA ILE A 263 6.06 9.72 21.17
C ILE A 263 4.88 10.38 21.84
N ASP A 264 5.04 11.63 22.28
CA ASP A 264 3.99 12.44 22.89
C ASP A 264 3.29 11.75 24.10
N GLY A 265 4.06 10.94 24.83
CA GLY A 265 3.54 10.18 25.99
C GLY A 265 2.78 8.90 25.63
N CYS A 266 2.69 8.57 24.34
CA CYS A 266 2.13 7.30 23.89
C CYS A 266 3.20 6.20 23.89
N GLU A 267 2.92 5.11 24.58
CA GLU A 267 3.78 3.91 24.55
C GLU A 267 3.87 3.35 23.13
N VAL A 268 5.03 2.85 22.78
CA VAL A 268 5.19 2.11 21.52
C VAL A 268 4.47 0.78 21.64
N ASP A 269 3.52 0.51 20.74
CA ASP A 269 2.87 -0.79 20.68
C ASP A 269 3.93 -1.88 20.41
N SER A 270 3.92 -2.93 21.22
CA SER A 270 4.82 -4.08 21.04
C SER A 270 4.65 -4.79 19.69
N LEU A 271 3.53 -4.56 19.00
CA LEU A 271 3.18 -5.14 17.70
C LEU A 271 3.56 -4.24 16.52
N TYR A 272 4.26 -3.12 16.75
CA TYR A 272 4.60 -2.14 15.71
C TYR A 272 5.39 -2.74 14.52
N ASP A 273 6.12 -3.82 14.75
CA ASP A 273 6.90 -4.53 13.71
C ASP A 273 6.20 -5.80 13.20
N ASP A 274 4.97 -6.03 13.63
CA ASP A 274 4.15 -7.11 13.11
C ASP A 274 3.53 -6.71 11.76
N TRP A 275 3.18 -7.73 10.98
CA TRP A 275 2.39 -7.52 9.77
C TRP A 275 1.07 -6.81 10.09
N PRO A 276 0.66 -5.78 9.33
CA PRO A 276 1.18 -5.38 8.01
C PRO A 276 2.22 -4.24 8.01
N GLU A 277 2.65 -3.74 9.17
CA GLU A 277 3.57 -2.59 9.28
C GLU A 277 5.05 -3.01 9.40
N GLY A 278 5.29 -4.29 9.60
CA GLY A 278 6.60 -4.93 9.66
C GLY A 278 6.55 -6.35 9.12
N LEU A 279 7.61 -7.13 9.34
CA LEU A 279 7.74 -8.49 8.78
C LEU A 279 7.44 -9.60 9.77
N SER A 280 7.17 -9.29 11.04
CA SER A 280 6.90 -10.32 12.05
C SER A 280 5.50 -10.88 11.85
N ALA A 281 5.39 -12.21 11.71
CA ALA A 281 4.11 -12.88 11.60
C ALA A 281 3.45 -13.02 12.97
N ARG A 282 2.16 -12.80 13.06
CA ARG A 282 1.31 -13.05 14.21
C ARG A 282 0.17 -13.99 13.85
N LYS A 283 -0.61 -14.43 14.83
CA LYS A 283 -1.70 -15.40 14.62
C LYS A 283 -2.73 -14.95 13.56
N SER A 284 -2.95 -13.64 13.44
CA SER A 284 -3.88 -13.05 12.46
C SER A 284 -3.23 -12.71 11.11
N THR A 285 -1.94 -13.00 10.91
CA THR A 285 -1.27 -12.78 9.62
C THR A 285 -1.85 -13.76 8.59
N PRO A 286 -2.29 -13.28 7.41
CA PRO A 286 -2.82 -14.14 6.37
C PRO A 286 -1.85 -15.27 5.99
N ALA A 287 -2.37 -16.45 5.67
CA ALA A 287 -1.55 -17.62 5.35
C ALA A 287 -0.57 -17.35 4.21
N TYR A 288 -1.00 -16.62 3.17
CA TYR A 288 -0.16 -16.20 2.05
C TYR A 288 1.13 -15.51 2.50
N ILE A 289 1.09 -14.74 3.60
CA ILE A 289 2.25 -14.02 4.14
C ILE A 289 2.95 -14.84 5.21
N ALA A 290 2.20 -15.51 6.10
CA ALA A 290 2.74 -16.23 7.24
C ALA A 290 3.69 -17.38 6.85
N GLU A 291 3.55 -17.92 5.65
CA GLU A 291 4.42 -18.96 5.08
C GLU A 291 5.78 -18.41 4.62
N ARG A 292 5.94 -17.08 4.57
CA ARG A 292 7.16 -16.42 4.10
C ARG A 292 8.15 -16.19 5.23
N GLN A 293 9.41 -16.36 4.92
CA GLN A 293 10.46 -15.98 5.86
C GLN A 293 10.81 -14.49 5.70
N PRO A 294 10.91 -13.72 6.79
CA PRO A 294 11.24 -12.29 6.73
C PRO A 294 12.51 -11.98 5.95
N GLY A 295 13.53 -12.85 6.05
CA GLY A 295 14.78 -12.69 5.31
C GLY A 295 14.62 -12.83 3.79
N ASP A 296 13.76 -13.75 3.35
CA ASP A 296 13.48 -13.97 1.92
C ASP A 296 12.64 -12.84 1.35
N MET A 297 11.61 -12.40 2.06
CA MET A 297 10.81 -11.23 1.69
C MET A 297 11.69 -9.99 1.52
N ARG A 298 12.59 -9.74 2.46
CA ARG A 298 13.50 -8.60 2.42
C ARG A 298 14.41 -8.65 1.20
N ARG A 299 15.06 -9.80 0.91
CA ARG A 299 15.90 -9.95 -0.27
C ARG A 299 15.13 -9.74 -1.55
N ALA A 300 14.00 -10.44 -1.71
CA ALA A 300 13.15 -10.33 -2.89
C ALA A 300 12.70 -8.88 -3.13
N TYR A 301 12.33 -8.15 -2.08
CA TYR A 301 11.93 -6.76 -2.22
C TYR A 301 13.07 -5.86 -2.72
N LEU A 302 14.28 -6.03 -2.19
CA LEU A 302 15.45 -5.23 -2.60
C LEU A 302 15.86 -5.48 -4.07
N GLU A 303 15.52 -6.64 -4.63
CA GLU A 303 15.80 -7.01 -6.02
C GLU A 303 14.75 -6.51 -7.01
N ARG A 304 13.55 -6.15 -6.55
CA ARG A 304 12.43 -5.75 -7.39
C ARG A 304 12.53 -4.31 -7.86
N ASP A 305 12.05 -4.06 -9.10
CA ASP A 305 11.92 -2.71 -9.65
C ASP A 305 10.71 -2.00 -9.00
N VAL A 306 10.98 -1.22 -7.95
CA VAL A 306 9.96 -0.48 -7.21
C VAL A 306 10.17 1.01 -7.38
N THR A 307 9.14 1.72 -7.79
CA THR A 307 9.13 3.18 -7.88
C THR A 307 8.09 3.74 -6.91
N TYR A 308 8.53 4.64 -6.05
CA TYR A 308 7.68 5.39 -5.12
C TYR A 308 7.29 6.71 -5.76
N LEU A 309 5.98 6.95 -5.94
CA LEU A 309 5.45 8.23 -6.41
C LEU A 309 4.97 9.03 -5.21
N SER A 310 5.51 10.23 -5.03
CA SER A 310 5.22 11.10 -3.89
C SER A 310 4.68 12.44 -4.36
N SER A 311 3.39 12.68 -4.15
CA SER A 311 2.74 13.95 -4.47
C SER A 311 3.17 15.05 -3.49
N SER A 312 3.67 16.17 -4.02
CA SER A 312 4.30 17.24 -3.21
C SER A 312 3.34 18.06 -2.35
N LYS A 313 2.05 17.86 -2.50
CA LYS A 313 0.99 18.47 -1.66
C LYS A 313 0.18 17.43 -0.90
N ASP A 314 0.62 16.18 -0.85
CA ASP A 314 -0.01 15.15 -0.04
C ASP A 314 0.40 15.27 1.42
N VAL A 315 -0.20 16.23 2.08
CA VAL A 315 -0.03 16.52 3.51
C VAL A 315 -1.04 15.77 4.37
N CYS A 316 -1.78 14.82 3.76
CA CYS A 316 -2.79 14.05 4.46
C CYS A 316 -2.16 13.25 5.58
N PRO A 317 -2.74 13.28 6.77
CA PRO A 317 -2.23 12.51 7.90
C PRO A 317 -2.30 11.02 7.59
N CYS A 318 -1.47 10.24 8.24
CA CYS A 318 -1.52 8.79 8.09
C CYS A 318 -2.86 8.17 8.54
N ILE A 319 -3.68 8.96 9.22
CA ILE A 319 -4.96 8.57 9.81
C ILE A 319 -6.05 9.47 9.26
N GLU A 320 -7.04 8.90 8.60
CA GLU A 320 -8.20 9.61 8.07
C GLU A 320 -9.23 10.01 9.15
N SER A 321 -9.12 9.51 10.40
CA SER A 321 -10.12 9.71 11.47
C SER A 321 -9.55 10.01 12.84
N PHE A 322 -8.36 10.60 12.97
CA PHE A 322 -7.76 10.89 14.27
C PHE A 322 -8.02 12.33 14.71
N ASP A 323 -8.71 12.51 15.84
CA ASP A 323 -9.00 13.81 16.43
C ASP A 323 -7.81 14.48 17.15
N GLY A 324 -6.61 13.94 17.01
CA GLY A 324 -5.37 14.53 17.51
C GLY A 324 -5.17 14.50 19.02
N THR A 325 -6.11 14.01 19.80
CA THR A 325 -6.10 14.19 21.26
C THR A 325 -5.96 12.92 22.10
N ASN A 326 -6.04 11.73 21.50
CA ASN A 326 -6.06 10.50 22.29
C ASN A 326 -5.08 9.45 21.77
N CYS A 327 -4.05 9.17 22.56
CA CYS A 327 -3.30 7.90 22.49
C CYS A 327 -4.19 6.72 22.91
N SER A 328 -5.49 6.76 22.65
CA SER A 328 -6.36 5.70 23.12
C SER A 328 -5.97 4.40 22.44
N VAL A 329 -5.67 3.42 23.25
CA VAL A 329 -5.31 2.03 22.95
C VAL A 329 -6.38 1.31 22.09
N ALA A 330 -7.46 2.01 21.72
CA ALA A 330 -8.60 1.42 21.02
C ALA A 330 -8.31 1.07 19.55
N ASP A 331 -7.29 1.66 18.92
CA ASP A 331 -6.88 1.26 17.59
C ASP A 331 -5.34 1.22 17.43
N PRO A 332 -4.73 0.04 17.66
CA PRO A 332 -3.27 -0.13 17.54
C PRO A 332 -2.73 0.14 16.13
N VAL A 333 -3.59 0.09 15.11
CA VAL A 333 -3.21 0.32 13.71
C VAL A 333 -2.82 1.78 13.47
N HIS A 334 -3.58 2.70 14.02
CA HIS A 334 -3.34 4.13 13.87
C HIS A 334 -2.04 4.58 14.54
N HIS A 335 -1.73 4.01 15.70
CA HIS A 335 -0.48 4.31 16.41
C HIS A 335 0.77 3.87 15.61
N GLN A 336 0.71 2.72 14.94
CA GLN A 336 1.83 2.18 14.16
C GLN A 336 2.16 3.06 12.95
N CYS A 337 1.15 3.62 12.28
CA CYS A 337 1.34 4.55 11.18
C CYS A 337 2.10 5.82 11.62
N SER A 338 1.77 6.38 12.77
CA SER A 338 2.42 7.59 13.28
C SER A 338 3.93 7.42 13.58
N LEU A 339 4.41 6.17 13.73
CA LEU A 339 5.83 5.86 13.83
C LEU A 339 6.57 5.90 12.49
N GLN A 340 5.85 5.92 11.38
CA GLN A 340 6.41 5.94 10.04
C GLN A 340 6.53 7.36 9.46
N GLY A 341 5.69 8.28 9.90
CA GLY A 341 5.64 9.67 9.47
C GLY A 341 4.37 10.38 9.92
N SER A 342 4.34 11.68 9.81
CA SER A 342 3.18 12.53 10.17
C SER A 342 2.21 12.69 9.00
N CYS A 343 2.65 12.46 7.76
CA CYS A 343 1.83 12.49 6.55
C CYS A 343 2.35 11.52 5.50
N HIS A 344 1.55 11.24 4.48
CA HIS A 344 1.89 10.29 3.43
C HIS A 344 3.23 10.60 2.75
N MET A 345 3.51 11.86 2.52
CA MET A 345 4.77 12.30 1.91
C MET A 345 5.98 11.97 2.80
N GLU A 346 5.91 12.21 4.11
CA GLU A 346 6.98 11.86 5.05
C GLU A 346 7.19 10.35 5.10
N ILE A 347 6.10 9.58 5.18
CA ILE A 347 6.14 8.11 5.19
C ILE A 347 6.94 7.57 4.01
N ILE A 348 6.61 7.99 2.80
CA ILE A 348 7.22 7.41 1.60
C ILE A 348 8.65 7.86 1.39
N HIS A 349 8.99 9.10 1.75
CA HIS A 349 10.36 9.61 1.67
C HIS A 349 11.29 8.93 2.68
N ALA A 350 10.85 8.78 3.93
CA ALA A 350 11.60 8.06 4.96
C ALA A 350 11.78 6.60 4.55
N PHE A 351 10.72 5.94 4.07
CA PHE A 351 10.80 4.56 3.65
C PHE A 351 11.75 4.32 2.48
N ALA A 352 11.73 5.18 1.47
CA ALA A 352 12.67 5.08 0.35
C ALA A 352 14.13 5.16 0.80
N GLN A 353 14.46 6.03 1.77
CA GLN A 353 15.80 6.09 2.36
C GLN A 353 16.11 4.86 3.23
N HIS A 354 15.13 4.33 3.97
CA HIS A 354 15.30 3.07 4.71
C HIS A 354 15.70 1.93 3.79
N VAL A 355 15.03 1.78 2.65
CA VAL A 355 15.32 0.73 1.65
C VAL A 355 16.73 0.87 1.10
N ALA A 356 17.15 2.08 0.72
CA ALA A 356 18.49 2.35 0.23
C ALA A 356 19.58 2.07 1.29
N LEU A 357 19.33 2.46 2.54
CA LEU A 357 20.22 2.18 3.66
C LEU A 357 20.38 0.67 3.88
N LEU A 358 19.26 -0.04 3.91
CA LEU A 358 19.26 -1.49 4.13
C LEU A 358 19.97 -2.25 3.01
N HIS A 359 19.76 -1.84 1.75
CA HIS A 359 20.49 -2.38 0.59
C HIS A 359 22.01 -2.29 0.82
N ASN A 360 22.51 -1.10 1.20
CA ASN A 360 23.94 -0.89 1.45
C ASN A 360 24.45 -1.73 2.63
N GLN A 361 23.70 -1.78 3.73
CA GLN A 361 24.05 -2.59 4.90
C GLN A 361 24.14 -4.09 4.56
N MET A 362 23.21 -4.61 3.76
CA MET A 362 23.21 -6.01 3.35
C MET A 362 24.33 -6.31 2.34
N ALA A 363 24.69 -5.35 1.50
CA ALA A 363 25.86 -5.44 0.61
C ALA A 363 27.17 -5.52 1.42
N GLU A 364 27.37 -4.62 2.38
CA GLU A 364 28.55 -4.58 3.26
C GLU A 364 28.66 -5.85 4.14
N ALA A 365 27.52 -6.35 4.61
CA ALA A 365 27.48 -7.59 5.40
C ALA A 365 27.62 -8.87 4.57
N GLY A 366 27.62 -8.79 3.23
CA GLY A 366 27.70 -9.96 2.35
C GLY A 366 26.47 -10.88 2.41
N THR A 367 25.30 -10.36 2.81
CA THR A 367 24.07 -11.15 3.03
C THR A 367 23.07 -11.06 1.87
N CYS A 368 23.35 -10.24 0.85
CA CYS A 368 22.55 -10.07 -0.35
C CYS A 368 23.46 -10.00 -1.58
N GLU A 369 23.49 -11.06 -2.39
CA GLU A 369 24.34 -11.13 -3.58
C GLU A 369 23.98 -10.04 -4.60
N PHE A 370 22.70 -9.82 -4.84
CA PHE A 370 22.22 -8.73 -5.70
C PHE A 370 22.73 -7.37 -5.19
N CYS A 371 22.60 -7.09 -3.90
CA CYS A 371 23.01 -5.82 -3.32
C CYS A 371 24.54 -5.57 -3.46
N MET A 372 25.34 -6.62 -3.47
CA MET A 372 26.79 -6.52 -3.67
C MET A 372 27.19 -6.22 -5.11
N THR A 373 26.35 -6.59 -6.07
CA THR A 373 26.67 -6.52 -7.50
C THR A 373 25.90 -5.44 -8.24
N GLN A 374 24.79 -4.98 -7.71
CA GLN A 374 23.92 -3.98 -8.31
C GLN A 374 23.69 -2.80 -7.37
N PRO A 375 23.57 -1.57 -7.90
CA PRO A 375 23.11 -0.44 -7.11
C PRO A 375 21.64 -0.62 -6.69
N PRO A 376 21.14 0.16 -5.70
CA PRO A 376 19.72 0.17 -5.37
C PRO A 376 18.87 0.47 -6.60
N VAL A 377 17.90 -0.39 -6.87
CA VAL A 377 16.99 -0.26 -8.03
C VAL A 377 15.70 0.49 -7.68
N HIS A 378 15.46 0.70 -6.39
CA HIS A 378 14.31 1.47 -5.91
C HIS A 378 14.47 2.96 -6.21
N ARG A 379 13.39 3.59 -6.66
CA ARG A 379 13.40 5.01 -7.07
C ARG A 379 12.30 5.78 -6.37
N LEU A 380 12.60 7.00 -5.93
CA LEU A 380 11.61 7.96 -5.46
C LEU A 380 11.42 9.04 -6.52
N VAL A 381 10.18 9.24 -6.95
CA VAL A 381 9.79 10.24 -7.96
C VAL A 381 8.83 11.24 -7.32
N PRO A 382 9.28 12.45 -7.03
CA PRO A 382 8.39 13.53 -6.58
C PRO A 382 7.46 13.98 -7.72
N VAL A 383 6.17 14.14 -7.40
CA VAL A 383 5.14 14.61 -8.33
C VAL A 383 4.66 15.98 -7.85
N PRO A 384 5.03 17.07 -8.53
CA PRO A 384 4.77 18.43 -8.04
C PRO A 384 3.30 18.84 -8.20
N GLY A 385 2.81 19.63 -7.25
CA GLY A 385 1.54 20.35 -7.36
C GLY A 385 0.29 19.52 -7.09
N ILE A 386 0.40 18.21 -6.86
CA ILE A 386 -0.70 17.28 -6.62
C ILE A 386 -0.79 16.95 -5.13
N GLY A 387 -2.03 16.87 -4.60
CA GLY A 387 -2.36 16.39 -3.26
C GLY A 387 -2.56 14.88 -3.24
N HIS A 388 -3.49 14.39 -2.40
CA HIS A 388 -3.85 12.97 -2.33
C HIS A 388 -4.88 12.59 -3.41
N ASP A 389 -4.57 12.92 -4.66
CA ASP A 389 -5.42 12.68 -5.83
C ASP A 389 -4.77 11.65 -6.76
N GLY A 390 -5.27 10.40 -6.70
CA GLY A 390 -4.73 9.29 -7.47
C GLY A 390 -4.91 9.47 -8.98
N CYS A 391 -6.02 10.04 -9.41
CA CYS A 391 -6.31 10.22 -10.83
C CYS A 391 -5.47 11.33 -11.45
N ALA A 392 -5.30 12.45 -10.76
CA ALA A 392 -4.37 13.49 -11.18
C ALA A 392 -2.92 12.99 -11.21
N LEU A 393 -2.53 12.19 -10.20
CA LEU A 393 -1.20 11.58 -10.14
C LEU A 393 -0.93 10.67 -11.34
N LEU A 394 -1.86 9.77 -11.68
CA LEU A 394 -1.73 8.84 -12.80
C LEU A 394 -1.60 9.55 -14.17
N GLN A 395 -2.08 10.78 -14.27
CA GLN A 395 -1.99 11.61 -15.47
C GLN A 395 -0.83 12.62 -15.44
N SER A 396 -0.04 12.67 -14.35
CA SER A 396 1.11 13.57 -14.23
C SER A 396 2.23 13.20 -15.18
N ASN A 397 3.00 14.20 -15.62
CA ASN A 397 4.13 13.95 -16.52
C ASN A 397 5.22 13.10 -15.85
N GLU A 398 5.44 13.32 -14.57
CA GLU A 398 6.45 12.62 -13.77
C GLU A 398 6.10 11.13 -13.60
N ALA A 399 4.85 10.83 -13.23
CA ALA A 399 4.39 9.44 -13.12
C ALA A 399 4.43 8.76 -14.50
N LEU A 400 3.91 9.41 -15.54
CA LEU A 400 3.91 8.85 -16.89
C LEU A 400 5.33 8.64 -17.45
N ALA A 401 6.28 9.54 -17.16
CA ALA A 401 7.67 9.36 -17.56
C ALA A 401 8.33 8.18 -16.81
N ALA A 402 7.97 7.94 -15.57
CA ALA A 402 8.47 6.81 -14.81
C ALA A 402 7.82 5.48 -15.25
N ILE A 403 6.51 5.49 -15.53
CA ILE A 403 5.76 4.32 -16.01
C ILE A 403 6.16 3.95 -17.44
N PHE A 404 6.34 4.94 -18.31
CA PHE A 404 6.72 4.76 -19.72
C PHE A 404 8.03 5.51 -20.01
N PRO A 405 9.18 4.99 -19.58
CA PRO A 405 10.47 5.58 -19.88
C PRO A 405 10.73 5.56 -21.39
N GLU A 406 11.32 6.64 -21.90
CA GLU A 406 11.76 6.68 -23.29
C GLU A 406 12.81 5.59 -23.56
N ALA A 407 12.72 4.93 -24.70
CA ALA A 407 13.74 3.98 -25.08
C ALA A 407 15.12 4.68 -25.10
N PRO A 408 16.17 4.05 -24.56
CA PRO A 408 17.51 4.64 -24.61
C PRO A 408 17.93 4.80 -26.08
N GLY A 409 17.88 6.01 -26.61
CA GLY A 409 18.27 6.32 -27.99
C GLY A 409 17.46 7.42 -28.69
N ASN A 410 16.27 7.77 -28.21
CA ASN A 410 15.44 8.82 -28.84
C ASN A 410 15.59 10.16 -28.11
N ARG A 411 16.81 10.66 -27.94
CA ARG A 411 17.04 12.09 -27.68
C ARG A 411 17.31 12.75 -29.03
N TYR A 412 16.29 13.41 -29.56
CA TYR A 412 16.45 14.33 -30.67
C TYR A 412 17.06 15.65 -30.22
#